data_86dfba75a5339a65f4f82e2fe236f335
#
_entry.id   86dfba75a5339a65f4f82e2fe236f335
#
_cell.length_a   1.000
_cell.length_b   1.000
_cell.length_c   1.000
_cell.angle_alpha   90.00
_cell.angle_beta   90.00
_cell.angle_gamma   90.00
#
_symmetry.space_group_name_H-M   'P 1'
#
loop_
_entity.id
_entity.type
_entity.pdbx_description
1 polymer ?
#
loop_
_entity_poly.entity_id
_entity_poly.type
_entity_poly.pdbx_seq_one_letter_code
_entity_poly.pdbx_strand_id
1 'polypeptide(L)'
;MKELWLFTTRFPHGFREAFLENELPVLCERFHRVVIFPEHADGELRNLPPNAEVRHPVRDPFASAGAAGMVRHAGVVAALIASLLKDAPSLRVLRAQWPYLRARIAQFIHRAVVLKRELMPQYDPQRVVVYAYWTHDWTTVLGVVRRTFPQLRFFSRAHGFDIYEEQNTNGWIPFRSFQLKHVEHVHCASRTGMEHLQHRHPRLADRFTLARLGTTDHGIGPHDPTGPLKVVSCSFLIPRKRVLLLVEALAQVRTPVEWVHFGGGVEEERVREAAAKLPPHVQVEFKGMAQNADIMAWYRTHPVDVFVHLARLEGGVAVAAQEAASFGIPVVAADSGGVRDLMDGRTGLLLPQDPTAGEVAALLDGFRAGPMSGADFRAGVRAAWAEGFEARRVFHRFVDRILADAEQR
;
A
#
# COMPACT_ATOMS: atom_id res chain seq x y z
N MET A 1 27.20 9.66 5.26
CA MET A 1 25.90 9.03 4.92
C MET A 1 25.15 8.80 6.23
N LYS A 2 23.79 8.95 6.21
CA LYS A 2 22.92 8.77 7.37
C LYS A 2 22.54 7.30 7.56
N GLU A 3 22.07 6.94 8.76
CA GLU A 3 21.41 5.67 9.08
C GLU A 3 19.89 5.85 8.96
N LEU A 4 19.18 4.83 8.49
CA LEU A 4 17.72 4.80 8.42
C LEU A 4 17.16 3.84 9.50
N TRP A 5 16.23 4.33 10.32
CA TRP A 5 15.40 3.51 11.19
C TRP A 5 14.00 3.38 10.57
N LEU A 6 13.73 2.19 10.02
CA LEU A 6 12.50 1.87 9.30
C LEU A 6 11.56 1.06 10.19
N PHE A 7 10.41 1.62 10.55
CA PHE A 7 9.38 0.97 11.36
C PHE A 7 8.29 0.39 10.47
N THR A 8 8.10 -0.93 10.52
CA THR A 8 7.17 -1.69 9.67
C THR A 8 6.17 -2.48 10.52
N THR A 9 5.12 -3.03 9.92
CA THR A 9 4.20 -3.90 10.65
C THR A 9 4.74 -5.33 10.75
N ARG A 10 5.17 -5.92 9.64
CA ARG A 10 5.69 -7.30 9.58
C ARG A 10 6.97 -7.42 8.75
N PHE A 11 7.14 -6.59 7.73
CA PHE A 11 8.33 -6.66 6.89
C PHE A 11 9.60 -6.56 7.75
N PRO A 12 10.58 -7.46 7.55
CA PRO A 12 10.73 -8.39 6.44
C PRO A 12 10.23 -9.82 6.72
N HIS A 13 9.29 -10.03 7.64
CA HIS A 13 8.74 -11.36 7.94
C HIS A 13 7.47 -11.65 7.12
N GLY A 14 7.33 -12.94 6.70
CA GLY A 14 6.16 -13.44 5.98
C GLY A 14 5.92 -12.76 4.62
N PHE A 15 4.67 -12.72 4.14
CA PHE A 15 4.32 -12.25 2.77
C PHE A 15 3.74 -10.84 2.72
N ARG A 16 3.43 -10.23 3.88
CA ARG A 16 2.84 -8.88 3.92
C ARG A 16 3.89 -7.82 3.60
N GLU A 17 3.42 -6.64 3.17
CA GLU A 17 4.27 -5.50 2.80
C GLU A 17 5.30 -5.84 1.70
N ALA A 18 4.93 -6.72 0.74
CA ALA A 18 5.81 -7.16 -0.36
C ALA A 18 6.35 -5.99 -1.21
N PHE A 19 5.63 -4.87 -1.27
CA PHE A 19 6.04 -3.66 -1.97
C PHE A 19 7.32 -3.01 -1.39
N LEU A 20 7.68 -3.28 -0.12
CA LEU A 20 8.97 -2.87 0.45
C LEU A 20 10.17 -3.60 -0.18
N GLU A 21 9.97 -4.73 -0.85
CA GLU A 21 11.03 -5.39 -1.62
C GLU A 21 11.55 -4.53 -2.78
N ASN A 22 10.68 -3.70 -3.36
CA ASN A 22 11.09 -2.75 -4.40
C ASN A 22 11.77 -1.49 -3.83
N GLU A 23 11.44 -1.09 -2.59
CA GLU A 23 11.96 0.12 -1.95
C GLU A 23 13.29 -0.11 -1.22
N LEU A 24 13.41 -1.23 -0.50
CA LEU A 24 14.55 -1.52 0.36
C LEU A 24 15.91 -1.46 -0.36
N PRO A 25 16.09 -2.00 -1.58
CA PRO A 25 17.36 -1.88 -2.29
C PRO A 25 17.80 -0.43 -2.47
N VAL A 26 16.89 0.47 -2.85
CA VAL A 26 17.18 1.90 -3.04
C VAL A 26 17.49 2.57 -1.69
N LEU A 27 16.78 2.22 -0.62
CA LEU A 27 17.11 2.70 0.72
C LEU A 27 18.54 2.26 1.12
N CYS A 28 18.90 1.01 0.85
CA CYS A 28 20.23 0.47 1.14
C CYS A 28 21.36 1.11 0.28
N GLU A 29 21.05 1.58 -0.92
CA GLU A 29 22.02 2.35 -1.73
C GLU A 29 22.30 3.76 -1.16
N ARG A 30 21.31 4.36 -0.51
CA ARG A 30 21.34 5.77 -0.08
C ARG A 30 21.70 5.97 1.40
N PHE A 31 21.48 4.96 2.22
CA PHE A 31 21.84 4.94 3.64
C PHE A 31 22.98 3.97 3.87
N HIS A 32 23.94 4.33 4.73
CA HIS A 32 25.04 3.41 5.04
C HIS A 32 24.56 2.18 5.84
N ARG A 33 23.43 2.30 6.53
CA ARG A 33 22.81 1.24 7.31
C ARG A 33 21.29 1.47 7.36
N VAL A 34 20.53 0.41 7.20
CA VAL A 34 19.06 0.40 7.34
C VAL A 34 18.69 -0.56 8.47
N VAL A 35 18.14 -0.03 9.56
CA VAL A 35 17.68 -0.84 10.69
C VAL A 35 16.16 -0.93 10.64
N ILE A 36 15.65 -2.15 10.48
CA ILE A 36 14.21 -2.42 10.33
C ILE A 36 13.65 -2.85 11.70
N PHE A 37 12.57 -2.20 12.12
CA PHE A 37 11.87 -2.46 13.38
C PHE A 37 10.45 -2.95 13.08
N PRO A 38 10.24 -4.26 12.86
CA PRO A 38 8.89 -4.78 12.64
C PRO A 38 8.11 -4.81 13.96
N GLU A 39 6.80 -4.59 13.86
CA GLU A 39 5.88 -4.73 15.00
C GLU A 39 5.69 -6.20 15.38
N HIS A 40 5.61 -7.07 14.36
CA HIS A 40 5.42 -8.51 14.48
C HIS A 40 6.52 -9.26 13.74
N ALA A 41 7.01 -10.35 14.33
CA ALA A 41 8.08 -11.17 13.78
C ALA A 41 7.59 -12.58 13.39
N ASP A 42 6.34 -12.71 13.03
CA ASP A 42 5.74 -13.96 12.62
C ASP A 42 5.93 -14.21 11.10
N GLY A 43 6.39 -15.39 10.78
CA GLY A 43 6.72 -15.83 9.43
C GLY A 43 8.22 -15.89 9.16
N GLU A 44 8.55 -16.42 8.00
CA GLU A 44 9.93 -16.59 7.54
C GLU A 44 10.58 -15.24 7.24
N LEU A 45 11.85 -15.11 7.60
CA LEU A 45 12.64 -13.92 7.33
C LEU A 45 13.09 -13.91 5.87
N ARG A 46 12.79 -12.83 5.15
CA ARG A 46 13.24 -12.62 3.77
C ARG A 46 14.72 -12.29 3.70
N ASN A 47 15.34 -12.54 2.55
CA ASN A 47 16.71 -12.11 2.29
C ASN A 47 16.81 -10.59 2.30
N LEU A 48 17.79 -10.07 2.99
CA LEU A 48 18.05 -8.64 3.13
C LEU A 48 19.36 -8.25 2.46
N PRO A 49 19.48 -7.01 1.94
CA PRO A 49 20.76 -6.44 1.54
C PRO A 49 21.78 -6.44 2.70
N PRO A 50 23.09 -6.49 2.41
CA PRO A 50 24.13 -6.66 3.44
C PRO A 50 24.18 -5.57 4.53
N ASN A 51 23.70 -4.34 4.19
CA ASN A 51 23.65 -3.21 5.12
C ASN A 51 22.25 -2.99 5.74
N ALA A 52 21.33 -3.94 5.56
CA ALA A 52 20.04 -3.97 6.25
C ALA A 52 20.07 -4.98 7.40
N GLU A 53 19.55 -4.61 8.53
CA GLU A 53 19.41 -5.50 9.70
C GLU A 53 18.03 -5.36 10.34
N VAL A 54 17.60 -6.40 11.04
CA VAL A 54 16.34 -6.41 11.79
C VAL A 54 16.62 -6.34 13.28
N ARG A 55 15.89 -5.48 13.98
CA ARG A 55 15.92 -5.39 15.44
C ARG A 55 14.51 -5.48 16.02
N HIS A 56 14.37 -6.18 17.12
CA HIS A 56 13.12 -6.36 17.86
C HIS A 56 13.25 -5.79 19.29
N PRO A 57 13.24 -4.45 19.46
CA PRO A 57 13.31 -3.85 20.79
C PRO A 57 12.09 -4.24 21.63
N VAL A 58 10.92 -4.36 21.00
CA VAL A 58 9.68 -4.83 21.63
C VAL A 58 9.52 -6.32 21.30
N ARG A 59 9.92 -7.18 22.25
CA ARG A 59 9.87 -8.64 22.05
C ARG A 59 8.46 -9.21 22.03
N ASP A 60 7.57 -8.67 22.87
CA ASP A 60 6.16 -9.03 22.90
C ASP A 60 5.32 -7.85 22.36
N PRO A 61 4.76 -7.97 21.16
CA PRO A 61 3.95 -6.91 20.54
C PRO A 61 2.63 -6.64 21.29
N PHE A 62 2.19 -7.56 22.17
CA PHE A 62 0.98 -7.41 22.97
C PHE A 62 1.27 -6.91 24.40
N ALA A 63 2.54 -6.79 24.79
CA ALA A 63 2.90 -6.25 26.08
C ALA A 63 2.34 -4.84 26.28
N SER A 64 1.86 -4.58 27.48
CA SER A 64 1.17 -3.34 27.83
C SER A 64 1.66 -2.75 29.15
N ALA A 65 1.57 -1.44 29.28
CA ALA A 65 1.85 -0.75 30.53
C ALA A 65 0.77 -1.10 31.58
N GLY A 66 1.21 -1.53 32.76
CA GLY A 66 0.32 -1.69 33.89
C GLY A 66 -0.20 -0.36 34.47
N ALA A 67 -1.06 -0.42 35.48
CA ALA A 67 -1.68 0.76 36.09
C ALA A 67 -0.65 1.83 36.51
N ALA A 68 0.45 1.43 37.16
CA ALA A 68 1.53 2.33 37.56
C ALA A 68 2.19 3.02 36.36
N GLY A 69 2.37 2.30 35.25
CA GLY A 69 2.90 2.87 34.00
C GLY A 69 1.93 3.89 33.38
N MET A 70 0.63 3.62 33.39
CA MET A 70 -0.39 4.54 32.93
C MET A 70 -0.42 5.83 33.76
N VAL A 71 -0.36 5.72 35.09
CA VAL A 71 -0.29 6.87 35.99
C VAL A 71 0.97 7.71 35.74
N ARG A 72 2.13 7.05 35.64
CA ARG A 72 3.41 7.74 35.36
C ARG A 72 3.37 8.56 34.04
N HIS A 73 2.57 8.10 33.05
CA HIS A 73 2.41 8.74 31.75
C HIS A 73 1.05 9.43 31.58
N ALA A 74 0.41 9.85 32.69
CA ALA A 74 -0.95 10.41 32.69
C ALA A 74 -1.16 11.55 31.66
N GLY A 75 -0.17 12.43 31.47
CA GLY A 75 -0.23 13.50 30.48
C GLY A 75 -0.24 13.00 29.02
N VAL A 76 0.41 11.85 28.76
CA VAL A 76 0.34 11.18 27.43
C VAL A 76 -1.00 10.49 27.26
N VAL A 77 -1.48 9.79 28.29
CA VAL A 77 -2.80 9.15 28.30
C VAL A 77 -3.90 10.17 28.02
N ALA A 78 -3.87 11.30 28.72
CA ALA A 78 -4.82 12.39 28.50
C ALA A 78 -4.78 12.92 27.05
N ALA A 79 -3.59 13.09 26.47
CA ALA A 79 -3.45 13.55 25.10
C ALA A 79 -3.99 12.53 24.07
N LEU A 80 -3.78 11.25 24.29
CA LEU A 80 -4.33 10.17 23.44
C LEU A 80 -5.86 10.11 23.56
N ILE A 81 -6.41 10.22 24.77
CA ILE A 81 -7.86 10.27 25.00
C ILE A 81 -8.47 11.51 24.34
N ALA A 82 -7.83 12.68 24.47
CA ALA A 82 -8.28 13.91 23.81
C ALA A 82 -8.30 13.76 22.26
N SER A 83 -7.32 13.07 21.70
CA SER A 83 -7.33 12.74 20.28
C SER A 83 -8.52 11.84 19.92
N LEU A 84 -8.78 10.79 20.70
CA LEU A 84 -9.93 9.90 20.47
C LEU A 84 -11.26 10.64 20.53
N LEU A 85 -11.43 11.55 21.49
CA LEU A 85 -12.64 12.38 21.61
C LEU A 85 -12.83 13.31 20.41
N LYS A 86 -11.71 13.80 19.83
CA LYS A 86 -11.73 14.63 18.63
C LYS A 86 -11.99 13.85 17.35
N ASP A 87 -11.42 12.66 17.25
CA ASP A 87 -11.39 11.87 16.00
C ASP A 87 -12.63 10.97 15.87
N ALA A 88 -13.26 10.56 16.99
CA ALA A 88 -14.38 9.65 16.96
C ALA A 88 -15.63 10.27 16.29
N PRO A 89 -16.32 9.52 15.42
CA PRO A 89 -17.50 10.03 14.73
C PRO A 89 -18.70 10.24 15.71
N SER A 90 -18.71 9.54 16.86
CA SER A 90 -19.68 9.74 17.91
C SER A 90 -19.20 9.14 19.24
N LEU A 91 -19.78 9.61 20.38
CA LEU A 91 -19.54 9.02 21.69
C LEU A 91 -20.02 7.55 21.79
N ARG A 92 -21.02 7.16 21.01
CA ARG A 92 -21.50 5.77 20.94
C ARG A 92 -20.43 4.84 20.39
N VAL A 93 -19.81 5.21 19.27
CA VAL A 93 -18.70 4.46 18.65
C VAL A 93 -17.51 4.40 19.60
N LEU A 94 -17.14 5.54 20.20
CA LEU A 94 -16.04 5.60 21.16
C LEU A 94 -16.27 4.65 22.37
N ARG A 95 -17.47 4.67 22.95
CA ARG A 95 -17.82 3.77 24.07
C ARG A 95 -17.79 2.30 23.67
N ALA A 96 -18.30 1.96 22.51
CA ALA A 96 -18.30 0.57 22.00
C ALA A 96 -16.88 0.03 21.80
N GLN A 97 -15.95 0.88 21.36
CA GLN A 97 -14.55 0.50 21.13
C GLN A 97 -13.63 0.74 22.35
N TRP A 98 -14.12 1.32 23.42
CA TRP A 98 -13.29 1.73 24.55
C TRP A 98 -12.41 0.63 25.14
N PRO A 99 -12.86 -0.62 25.34
CA PRO A 99 -11.99 -1.69 25.85
C PRO A 99 -10.76 -1.93 24.95
N TYR A 100 -10.98 -1.96 23.65
CA TYR A 100 -9.90 -2.10 22.65
C TYR A 100 -8.96 -0.88 22.67
N LEU A 101 -9.50 0.34 22.60
CA LEU A 101 -8.72 1.57 22.55
C LEU A 101 -7.89 1.78 23.81
N ARG A 102 -8.44 1.45 24.99
CA ARG A 102 -7.70 1.48 26.25
C ARG A 102 -6.52 0.52 26.25
N ALA A 103 -6.70 -0.70 25.73
CA ALA A 103 -5.62 -1.66 25.58
C ALA A 103 -4.53 -1.14 24.64
N ARG A 104 -4.93 -0.52 23.51
CA ARG A 104 -3.98 0.10 22.57
C ARG A 104 -3.18 1.23 23.21
N ILE A 105 -3.80 2.10 23.99
CA ILE A 105 -3.09 3.15 24.75
C ILE A 105 -2.01 2.54 25.64
N ALA A 106 -2.35 1.48 26.40
CA ALA A 106 -1.39 0.82 27.28
C ALA A 106 -0.22 0.17 26.50
N GLN A 107 -0.49 -0.44 25.34
CA GLN A 107 0.53 -0.97 24.43
C GLN A 107 1.44 0.14 23.87
N PHE A 108 0.87 1.26 23.42
CA PHE A 108 1.67 2.39 22.91
C PHE A 108 2.60 2.97 23.96
N ILE A 109 2.14 3.09 25.22
CA ILE A 109 2.97 3.54 26.33
C ILE A 109 4.10 2.54 26.61
N HIS A 110 3.79 1.25 26.68
CA HIS A 110 4.79 0.21 26.88
C HIS A 110 5.89 0.28 25.79
N ARG A 111 5.48 0.25 24.53
CA ARG A 111 6.39 0.34 23.37
C ARG A 111 7.23 1.61 23.39
N ALA A 112 6.63 2.75 23.69
CA ALA A 112 7.34 4.02 23.76
C ALA A 112 8.39 4.03 24.89
N VAL A 113 8.11 3.43 26.04
CA VAL A 113 9.07 3.27 27.15
C VAL A 113 10.26 2.40 26.73
N VAL A 114 9.98 1.30 26.03
CA VAL A 114 11.04 0.41 25.51
C VAL A 114 11.91 1.15 24.47
N LEU A 115 11.28 1.79 23.48
CA LEU A 115 12.03 2.54 22.46
C LEU A 115 12.87 3.66 23.08
N LYS A 116 12.30 4.38 24.07
CA LYS A 116 13.03 5.44 24.76
C LYS A 116 14.26 4.91 25.49
N ARG A 117 14.17 3.76 26.12
CA ARG A 117 15.29 3.14 26.85
C ARG A 117 16.36 2.61 25.89
N GLU A 118 15.95 1.94 24.81
CA GLU A 118 16.87 1.16 23.97
C GLU A 118 17.39 1.92 22.75
N LEU A 119 16.56 2.79 22.14
CA LEU A 119 16.94 3.47 20.90
C LEU A 119 17.35 4.93 21.12
N MET A 120 16.69 5.66 22.01
CA MET A 120 16.96 7.10 22.13
C MET A 120 18.36 7.46 22.61
N PRO A 121 19.09 6.64 23.39
CA PRO A 121 20.50 6.90 23.66
C PRO A 121 21.41 6.84 22.44
N GLN A 122 20.97 6.16 21.36
CA GLN A 122 21.71 6.02 20.10
C GLN A 122 21.21 7.01 19.03
N TYR A 123 20.12 7.75 19.30
CA TYR A 123 19.52 8.66 18.34
C TYR A 123 20.29 9.97 18.26
N ASP A 124 20.77 10.28 17.07
CA ASP A 124 21.33 11.57 16.70
C ASP A 124 20.54 12.10 15.48
N PRO A 125 19.84 13.23 15.59
CA PRO A 125 19.03 13.77 14.49
C PRO A 125 19.85 14.17 13.26
N GLN A 126 21.16 14.33 13.40
CA GLN A 126 22.06 14.60 12.28
C GLN A 126 22.45 13.33 11.51
N ARG A 127 22.41 12.18 12.17
CA ARG A 127 22.89 10.90 11.66
C ARG A 127 21.79 9.91 11.36
N VAL A 128 20.63 10.01 12.02
CA VAL A 128 19.53 9.05 11.93
C VAL A 128 18.31 9.70 11.34
N VAL A 129 17.77 9.08 10.30
CA VAL A 129 16.44 9.36 9.74
C VAL A 129 15.47 8.31 10.27
N VAL A 130 14.34 8.72 10.82
CA VAL A 130 13.31 7.83 11.37
C VAL A 130 12.08 7.85 10.47
N TYR A 131 11.71 6.68 9.96
CA TYR A 131 10.64 6.52 9.00
C TYR A 131 9.67 5.41 9.43
N ALA A 132 8.41 5.77 9.70
CA ALA A 132 7.32 4.82 9.92
C ALA A 132 6.62 4.54 8.59
N TYR A 133 6.68 3.29 8.14
CA TYR A 133 6.12 2.91 6.84
C TYR A 133 4.60 3.12 6.74
N TRP A 134 3.89 3.06 7.87
CA TRP A 134 2.45 3.32 7.95
C TRP A 134 2.14 4.48 8.89
N THR A 135 1.20 5.35 8.50
CA THR A 135 0.66 6.37 9.38
C THR A 135 -0.36 5.73 10.33
N HIS A 136 0.11 4.80 11.15
CA HIS A 136 -0.71 3.98 12.05
C HIS A 136 -0.01 3.81 13.41
N ASP A 137 0.11 2.61 13.95
CA ASP A 137 0.57 2.33 15.31
C ASP A 137 1.96 2.86 15.63
N TRP A 138 2.95 2.58 14.77
CA TRP A 138 4.30 3.11 14.99
C TRP A 138 4.35 4.63 14.97
N THR A 139 3.55 5.28 14.13
CA THR A 139 3.41 6.75 14.14
C THR A 139 2.87 7.26 15.46
N THR A 140 1.93 6.52 16.10
CA THR A 140 1.43 6.86 17.44
C THR A 140 2.50 6.65 18.50
N VAL A 141 3.22 5.53 18.47
CA VAL A 141 4.30 5.21 19.44
C VAL A 141 5.43 6.24 19.35
N LEU A 142 5.89 6.57 18.15
CA LEU A 142 6.92 7.59 17.93
C LEU A 142 6.45 8.97 18.39
N GLY A 143 5.17 9.31 18.18
CA GLY A 143 4.56 10.51 18.73
C GLY A 143 4.56 10.55 20.26
N VAL A 144 4.33 9.42 20.93
CA VAL A 144 4.45 9.29 22.39
C VAL A 144 5.90 9.48 22.84
N VAL A 145 6.87 8.88 22.15
CA VAL A 145 8.31 9.09 22.44
C VAL A 145 8.66 10.57 22.29
N ARG A 146 8.25 11.21 21.20
CA ARG A 146 8.54 12.63 20.92
C ARG A 146 8.03 13.58 22.00
N ARG A 147 6.92 13.31 22.64
CA ARG A 147 6.43 14.12 23.77
C ARG A 147 7.39 14.18 24.95
N THR A 148 8.20 13.15 25.14
CA THR A 148 9.19 13.07 26.24
C THR A 148 10.62 13.19 25.76
N PHE A 149 10.83 13.16 24.46
CA PHE A 149 12.10 13.32 23.77
C PHE A 149 11.90 14.20 22.52
N PRO A 150 11.79 15.54 22.69
CA PRO A 150 11.38 16.46 21.62
C PRO A 150 12.31 16.51 20.41
N GLN A 151 13.57 16.10 20.57
CA GLN A 151 14.53 16.02 19.46
C GLN A 151 14.18 14.94 18.46
N LEU A 152 13.34 13.96 18.80
CA LEU A 152 12.92 12.92 17.86
C LEU A 152 12.13 13.53 16.70
N ARG A 153 12.68 13.39 15.51
CA ARG A 153 12.01 13.74 14.24
C ARG A 153 11.73 12.46 13.48
N PHE A 154 10.54 12.36 12.91
CA PHE A 154 10.17 11.19 12.14
C PHE A 154 9.15 11.54 11.06
N PHE A 155 9.18 10.78 10.00
CA PHE A 155 8.28 10.85 8.87
C PHE A 155 7.41 9.60 8.82
N SER A 156 6.26 9.67 8.14
CA SER A 156 5.48 8.48 7.85
C SER A 156 5.02 8.46 6.41
N ARG A 157 4.64 7.26 5.92
CA ARG A 157 3.95 7.10 4.65
C ARG A 157 2.51 6.67 4.93
N ALA A 158 1.62 7.03 4.00
CA ALA A 158 0.22 6.65 4.06
C ALA A 158 -0.22 6.05 2.71
N HIS A 159 -1.03 4.97 2.74
CA HIS A 159 -1.31 4.17 1.56
C HIS A 159 -2.79 3.97 1.28
N GLY A 160 -3.61 3.61 2.27
CA GLY A 160 -5.00 3.27 2.07
C GLY A 160 -5.80 3.30 3.36
N PHE A 161 -5.80 2.23 4.15
CA PHE A 161 -6.53 2.18 5.42
C PHE A 161 -6.07 3.25 6.43
N ASP A 162 -4.86 3.75 6.25
CA ASP A 162 -4.27 4.85 7.01
C ASP A 162 -4.49 6.24 6.35
N ILE A 163 -5.30 6.30 5.28
CA ILE A 163 -5.77 7.53 4.64
C ILE A 163 -7.29 7.64 4.78
N TYR A 164 -8.00 6.58 4.35
CA TYR A 164 -9.45 6.60 4.17
C TYR A 164 -10.17 5.94 5.35
N GLU A 165 -11.04 6.71 5.99
CA GLU A 165 -11.81 6.28 7.16
C GLU A 165 -12.72 5.10 6.86
N GLU A 166 -13.31 5.04 5.65
CA GLU A 166 -14.21 3.97 5.20
C GLU A 166 -13.53 2.62 5.02
N GLN A 167 -12.20 2.58 4.96
CA GLN A 167 -11.44 1.32 4.95
C GLN A 167 -11.26 0.71 6.34
N ASN A 168 -11.69 1.43 7.37
CA ASN A 168 -11.53 1.02 8.76
C ASN A 168 -12.87 0.61 9.37
N THR A 169 -12.81 -0.31 10.33
CA THR A 169 -13.98 -0.70 11.13
C THR A 169 -14.61 0.54 11.78
N ASN A 170 -15.91 0.71 11.61
CA ASN A 170 -16.68 1.85 12.09
C ASN A 170 -16.36 3.21 11.42
N GLY A 171 -15.67 3.23 10.28
CA GLY A 171 -15.52 4.40 9.44
C GLY A 171 -14.70 5.54 10.05
N TRP A 172 -13.67 5.22 10.85
CA TRP A 172 -12.76 6.24 11.39
C TRP A 172 -11.37 5.68 11.71
N ILE A 173 -10.40 6.56 11.85
CA ILE A 173 -9.01 6.23 12.17
C ILE A 173 -8.69 6.77 13.58
N PRO A 174 -8.60 5.90 14.60
CA PRO A 174 -8.27 6.30 15.95
C PRO A 174 -6.89 6.97 16.05
N PHE A 175 -6.75 7.92 16.96
CA PHE A 175 -5.50 8.65 17.23
C PHE A 175 -4.97 9.50 16.08
N ARG A 176 -5.73 9.74 15.01
CA ARG A 176 -5.28 10.50 13.83
C ARG A 176 -4.80 11.90 14.19
N SER A 177 -5.57 12.65 14.99
CA SER A 177 -5.18 14.00 15.43
C SER A 177 -3.88 13.99 16.24
N PHE A 178 -3.64 12.93 17.03
CA PHE A 178 -2.39 12.79 17.78
C PHE A 178 -1.22 12.48 16.84
N GLN A 179 -1.37 11.57 15.90
CA GLN A 179 -0.36 11.22 14.90
C GLN A 179 0.08 12.44 14.11
N LEU A 180 -0.89 13.16 13.51
CA LEU A 180 -0.62 14.34 12.69
C LEU A 180 -0.03 15.52 13.47
N LYS A 181 -0.26 15.60 14.78
CA LYS A 181 0.37 16.60 15.63
C LYS A 181 1.88 16.37 15.79
N HIS A 182 2.33 15.11 15.76
CA HIS A 182 3.70 14.75 16.14
C HIS A 182 4.58 14.31 14.98
N VAL A 183 4.02 13.85 13.85
CA VAL A 183 4.78 13.53 12.64
C VAL A 183 5.23 14.81 11.93
N GLU A 184 6.42 14.82 11.34
CA GLU A 184 6.90 15.99 10.56
C GLU A 184 6.16 16.09 9.22
N HIS A 185 6.25 15.04 8.41
CA HIS A 185 5.59 14.91 7.12
C HIS A 185 4.92 13.55 6.97
N VAL A 186 3.82 13.50 6.21
CA VAL A 186 3.17 12.27 5.77
C VAL A 186 3.28 12.19 4.26
N HIS A 187 3.97 11.17 3.78
CA HIS A 187 4.19 10.92 2.36
C HIS A 187 3.10 10.00 1.82
N CYS A 188 2.23 10.51 0.97
CA CYS A 188 1.07 9.77 0.47
C CYS A 188 1.43 8.98 -0.79
N ALA A 189 1.02 7.71 -0.84
CA ALA A 189 1.30 6.81 -1.97
C ALA A 189 0.51 7.16 -3.25
N SER A 190 -0.46 8.08 -3.18
CA SER A 190 -1.22 8.58 -4.32
C SER A 190 -1.56 10.06 -4.18
N ARG A 191 -1.77 10.72 -5.33
CA ARG A 191 -2.25 12.11 -5.37
C ARG A 191 -3.62 12.23 -4.73
N THR A 192 -4.55 11.34 -5.08
CA THR A 192 -5.90 11.33 -4.51
C THR A 192 -5.87 11.20 -2.98
N GLY A 193 -5.00 10.32 -2.44
CA GLY A 193 -4.82 10.18 -1.00
C GLY A 193 -4.21 11.42 -0.34
N MET A 194 -3.26 12.07 -1.00
CA MET A 194 -2.68 13.34 -0.53
C MET A 194 -3.74 14.44 -0.48
N GLU A 195 -4.50 14.61 -1.55
CA GLU A 195 -5.58 15.62 -1.65
C GLU A 195 -6.69 15.37 -0.62
N HIS A 196 -7.04 14.10 -0.37
CA HIS A 196 -7.98 13.72 0.69
C HIS A 196 -7.49 14.20 2.06
N LEU A 197 -6.24 13.92 2.42
CA LEU A 197 -5.68 14.36 3.71
C LEU A 197 -5.55 15.89 3.79
N GLN A 198 -5.17 16.57 2.71
CA GLN A 198 -5.10 18.02 2.64
C GLN A 198 -6.48 18.67 2.86
N HIS A 199 -7.51 18.11 2.23
CA HIS A 199 -8.89 18.57 2.42
C HIS A 199 -9.40 18.32 3.85
N ARG A 200 -9.11 17.17 4.42
CA ARG A 200 -9.51 16.80 5.80
C ARG A 200 -8.74 17.60 6.87
N HIS A 201 -7.50 18.00 6.58
CA HIS A 201 -6.61 18.68 7.52
C HIS A 201 -5.96 19.92 6.89
N PRO A 202 -6.75 20.94 6.47
CA PRO A 202 -6.25 22.07 5.68
C PRO A 202 -5.14 22.88 6.37
N ARG A 203 -5.11 22.90 7.72
CA ARG A 203 -4.06 23.58 8.50
C ARG A 203 -2.70 22.87 8.47
N LEU A 204 -2.66 21.66 7.93
CA LEU A 204 -1.46 20.80 7.82
C LEU A 204 -1.20 20.40 6.36
N ALA A 205 -1.84 21.08 5.40
CA ALA A 205 -1.82 20.70 3.99
C ALA A 205 -0.40 20.58 3.41
N ASP A 206 0.50 21.46 3.83
CA ASP A 206 1.92 21.50 3.47
C ASP A 206 2.74 20.31 3.99
N ARG A 207 2.25 19.58 5.00
CA ARG A 207 2.90 18.38 5.54
C ARG A 207 2.57 17.11 4.75
N PHE A 208 1.56 17.16 3.87
CA PHE A 208 1.18 16.02 3.03
C PHE A 208 1.84 16.14 1.67
N THR A 209 2.68 15.18 1.32
CA THR A 209 3.43 15.20 0.07
C THR A 209 3.24 13.91 -0.70
N LEU A 210 3.31 13.98 -2.03
CA LEU A 210 3.19 12.80 -2.88
C LEU A 210 4.50 12.01 -2.88
N ALA A 211 4.42 10.72 -2.58
CA ALA A 211 5.51 9.75 -2.67
C ALA A 211 4.96 8.39 -3.11
N ARG A 212 4.82 8.22 -4.42
CA ARG A 212 4.28 7.00 -5.02
C ARG A 212 5.11 5.78 -4.65
N LEU A 213 4.49 4.60 -4.69
CA LEU A 213 5.20 3.34 -4.76
C LEU A 213 5.68 3.09 -6.19
N GLY A 214 6.76 2.38 -6.33
CA GLY A 214 7.29 1.99 -7.62
C GLY A 214 7.41 0.49 -7.76
N THR A 215 7.52 0.01 -8.99
CA THR A 215 7.75 -1.39 -9.34
C THR A 215 9.02 -1.54 -10.17
N THR A 216 9.65 -2.71 -10.06
CA THR A 216 10.91 -3.00 -10.75
C THR A 216 10.71 -3.14 -12.26
N ASP A 217 11.67 -2.67 -13.03
CA ASP A 217 11.70 -2.84 -14.48
C ASP A 217 12.13 -4.28 -14.86
N HIS A 218 11.24 -4.99 -15.54
CA HIS A 218 11.51 -6.34 -16.04
C HIS A 218 11.58 -6.43 -17.58
N GLY A 219 11.53 -5.31 -18.29
CA GLY A 219 11.47 -5.26 -19.73
C GLY A 219 10.02 -5.33 -20.27
N ILE A 220 9.87 -5.18 -21.58
CA ILE A 220 8.56 -5.33 -22.23
C ILE A 220 8.17 -6.80 -22.31
N GLY A 221 6.91 -7.12 -22.03
CA GLY A 221 6.38 -8.47 -22.13
C GLY A 221 6.07 -8.89 -23.57
N PRO A 222 5.95 -10.21 -23.83
CA PRO A 222 5.56 -10.73 -25.13
C PRO A 222 4.16 -10.24 -25.51
N HIS A 223 3.92 -10.09 -26.81
CA HIS A 223 2.63 -9.72 -27.37
C HIS A 223 2.28 -10.66 -28.50
N ASP A 224 1.11 -11.25 -28.43
CA ASP A 224 0.55 -12.09 -29.48
C ASP A 224 -0.93 -11.73 -29.68
N PRO A 225 -1.25 -10.96 -30.72
CA PRO A 225 -2.61 -10.50 -30.98
C PRO A 225 -3.51 -11.60 -31.59
N THR A 226 -3.01 -12.81 -31.77
CA THR A 226 -3.76 -13.93 -32.37
C THR A 226 -4.51 -14.74 -31.33
N GLY A 227 -5.51 -15.52 -31.76
CA GLY A 227 -6.28 -16.40 -30.90
C GLY A 227 -7.22 -15.67 -29.91
N PRO A 228 -7.59 -16.26 -28.77
CA PRO A 228 -8.43 -15.66 -27.75
C PRO A 228 -7.83 -14.38 -27.14
N LEU A 229 -8.70 -13.46 -26.65
CA LEU A 229 -8.26 -12.30 -25.89
C LEU A 229 -7.64 -12.76 -24.55
N LYS A 230 -6.39 -12.38 -24.29
CA LYS A 230 -5.65 -12.79 -23.09
C LYS A 230 -5.81 -11.74 -21.99
N VAL A 231 -6.67 -12.06 -21.02
CA VAL A 231 -7.02 -11.19 -19.89
C VAL A 231 -6.29 -11.66 -18.64
N VAL A 232 -5.70 -10.76 -17.89
CA VAL A 232 -5.10 -11.06 -16.57
C VAL A 232 -5.68 -10.16 -15.49
N SER A 233 -5.84 -10.72 -14.31
CA SER A 233 -6.11 -9.97 -13.08
C SER A 233 -5.26 -10.53 -11.94
N CYS A 234 -4.85 -9.65 -11.02
CA CYS A 234 -4.05 -10.02 -9.86
C CYS A 234 -4.52 -9.25 -8.63
N SER A 235 -5.13 -9.96 -7.66
CA SER A 235 -5.59 -9.37 -6.40
C SER A 235 -6.04 -10.43 -5.42
N PHE A 236 -6.17 -10.07 -4.13
CA PHE A 236 -6.90 -10.91 -3.20
C PHE A 236 -8.36 -11.09 -3.64
N LEU A 237 -8.91 -12.29 -3.47
CA LEU A 237 -10.32 -12.60 -3.69
C LEU A 237 -11.14 -12.17 -2.46
N ILE A 238 -11.42 -10.86 -2.38
CA ILE A 238 -12.19 -10.22 -1.31
C ILE A 238 -13.22 -9.24 -1.91
N PRO A 239 -14.33 -8.93 -1.23
CA PRO A 239 -15.45 -8.17 -1.79
C PRO A 239 -15.05 -6.85 -2.45
N ARG A 240 -14.15 -6.09 -1.83
CA ARG A 240 -13.72 -4.78 -2.36
C ARG A 240 -12.95 -4.87 -3.70
N LYS A 241 -12.37 -6.03 -4.03
CA LYS A 241 -11.63 -6.24 -5.30
C LYS A 241 -12.55 -6.60 -6.46
N ARG A 242 -13.78 -6.99 -6.19
CA ARG A 242 -14.87 -7.24 -7.16
C ARG A 242 -14.48 -8.18 -8.30
N VAL A 243 -13.74 -9.24 -8.02
CA VAL A 243 -13.39 -10.23 -9.06
C VAL A 243 -14.63 -10.93 -9.59
N LEU A 244 -15.70 -11.05 -8.79
CA LEU A 244 -17.01 -11.54 -9.25
C LEU A 244 -17.61 -10.66 -10.36
N LEU A 245 -17.44 -9.35 -10.32
CA LEU A 245 -17.88 -8.47 -11.40
C LEU A 245 -17.16 -8.76 -12.72
N LEU A 246 -15.88 -9.14 -12.66
CA LEU A 246 -15.16 -9.61 -13.85
C LEU A 246 -15.75 -10.93 -14.38
N VAL A 247 -16.08 -11.89 -13.50
CA VAL A 247 -16.75 -13.12 -13.90
C VAL A 247 -18.12 -12.82 -14.55
N GLU A 248 -18.92 -11.94 -13.96
CA GLU A 248 -20.21 -11.50 -14.52
C GLU A 248 -20.06 -10.83 -15.90
N ALA A 249 -18.98 -10.08 -16.11
CA ALA A 249 -18.66 -9.50 -17.41
C ALA A 249 -18.23 -10.57 -18.41
N LEU A 250 -17.37 -11.49 -17.99
CA LEU A 250 -16.91 -12.62 -18.83
C LEU A 250 -18.07 -13.56 -19.25
N ALA A 251 -19.13 -13.65 -18.46
CA ALA A 251 -20.34 -14.38 -18.84
C ALA A 251 -21.12 -13.71 -20.00
N GLN A 252 -20.84 -12.44 -20.30
CA GLN A 252 -21.53 -11.66 -21.33
C GLN A 252 -20.67 -11.37 -22.56
N VAL A 253 -19.36 -11.68 -22.53
CA VAL A 253 -18.47 -11.49 -23.68
C VAL A 253 -18.84 -12.45 -24.83
N ARG A 254 -18.66 -11.98 -26.07
CA ARG A 254 -18.87 -12.75 -27.29
C ARG A 254 -17.55 -13.22 -27.91
N THR A 255 -16.48 -12.48 -27.64
CA THR A 255 -15.14 -12.80 -28.11
C THR A 255 -14.55 -13.95 -27.28
N PRO A 256 -13.84 -14.92 -27.89
CA PRO A 256 -13.10 -15.92 -27.13
C PRO A 256 -12.09 -15.28 -26.19
N VAL A 257 -12.08 -15.71 -24.93
CA VAL A 257 -11.23 -15.15 -23.86
C VAL A 257 -10.47 -16.26 -23.14
N GLU A 258 -9.20 -16.01 -22.84
CA GLU A 258 -8.40 -16.72 -21.84
C GLU A 258 -8.15 -15.78 -20.66
N TRP A 259 -8.71 -16.10 -19.49
CA TRP A 259 -8.54 -15.32 -18.29
C TRP A 259 -7.66 -16.05 -17.27
N VAL A 260 -6.57 -15.40 -16.86
CA VAL A 260 -5.71 -15.88 -15.78
C VAL A 260 -5.84 -14.97 -14.56
N HIS A 261 -6.07 -15.58 -13.39
CA HIS A 261 -6.15 -14.85 -12.12
C HIS A 261 -5.08 -15.31 -11.13
N PHE A 262 -4.31 -14.33 -10.61
CA PHE A 262 -3.37 -14.52 -9.50
C PHE A 262 -3.99 -13.98 -8.21
N GLY A 263 -4.05 -14.80 -7.18
CA GLY A 263 -4.54 -14.46 -5.86
C GLY A 263 -5.53 -15.48 -5.29
N GLY A 264 -5.77 -15.36 -4.00
CA GLY A 264 -6.72 -16.17 -3.24
C GLY A 264 -7.43 -15.30 -2.20
N GLY A 265 -8.39 -15.86 -1.48
CA GLY A 265 -9.08 -15.11 -0.43
C GLY A 265 -10.44 -15.67 -0.06
N VAL A 266 -11.17 -14.93 0.78
CA VAL A 266 -12.44 -15.38 1.36
C VAL A 266 -13.57 -15.58 0.34
N GLU A 267 -13.47 -15.00 -0.86
CA GLU A 267 -14.44 -15.20 -1.95
C GLU A 267 -14.00 -16.27 -2.97
N GLU A 268 -12.91 -17.00 -2.72
CA GLU A 268 -12.33 -17.93 -3.72
C GLU A 268 -13.33 -18.97 -4.19
N GLU A 269 -14.02 -19.65 -3.26
CA GLU A 269 -15.02 -20.68 -3.60
C GLU A 269 -16.14 -20.09 -4.48
N ARG A 270 -16.69 -18.94 -4.06
CA ARG A 270 -17.76 -18.25 -4.78
C ARG A 270 -17.33 -17.81 -6.19
N VAL A 271 -16.10 -17.31 -6.33
CA VAL A 271 -15.54 -16.90 -7.63
C VAL A 271 -15.35 -18.10 -8.55
N ARG A 272 -14.82 -19.23 -8.03
CA ARG A 272 -14.62 -20.46 -8.80
C ARG A 272 -15.96 -21.08 -9.24
N GLU A 273 -16.94 -21.13 -8.36
CA GLU A 273 -18.30 -21.61 -8.69
C GLU A 273 -18.98 -20.77 -9.78
N ALA A 274 -18.80 -19.45 -9.72
CA ALA A 274 -19.33 -18.58 -10.76
C ALA A 274 -18.57 -18.75 -12.09
N ALA A 275 -17.26 -18.87 -12.05
CA ALA A 275 -16.42 -19.07 -13.22
C ALA A 275 -16.66 -20.43 -13.92
N ALA A 276 -17.02 -21.46 -13.17
CA ALA A 276 -17.37 -22.78 -13.73
C ALA A 276 -18.63 -22.75 -14.62
N LYS A 277 -19.43 -21.67 -14.55
CA LYS A 277 -20.66 -21.47 -15.36
C LYS A 277 -20.45 -20.58 -16.59
N LEU A 278 -19.21 -20.16 -16.85
CA LEU A 278 -18.87 -19.33 -17.99
C LEU A 278 -19.07 -20.09 -19.32
N PRO A 279 -19.37 -19.37 -20.41
CA PRO A 279 -19.56 -20.01 -21.70
C PRO A 279 -18.28 -20.69 -22.21
N PRO A 280 -18.36 -21.75 -23.05
CA PRO A 280 -17.22 -22.57 -23.48
C PRO A 280 -16.10 -21.81 -24.19
N HIS A 281 -16.37 -20.64 -24.75
CA HIS A 281 -15.38 -19.79 -25.40
C HIS A 281 -14.57 -18.92 -24.40
N VAL A 282 -14.89 -19.00 -23.12
CA VAL A 282 -14.14 -18.35 -22.02
C VAL A 282 -13.41 -19.42 -21.22
N GLN A 283 -12.09 -19.41 -21.33
CA GLN A 283 -11.24 -20.32 -20.55
C GLN A 283 -10.70 -19.57 -19.34
N VAL A 284 -10.64 -20.26 -18.18
CA VAL A 284 -10.22 -19.65 -16.91
C VAL A 284 -9.14 -20.47 -16.24
N GLU A 285 -8.08 -19.80 -15.79
CA GLU A 285 -7.04 -20.40 -14.98
C GLU A 285 -6.82 -19.60 -13.67
N PHE A 286 -7.01 -20.25 -12.54
CA PHE A 286 -6.69 -19.69 -11.22
C PHE A 286 -5.32 -20.19 -10.75
N LYS A 287 -4.34 -19.31 -10.70
CA LYS A 287 -2.97 -19.60 -10.22
C LYS A 287 -2.88 -19.64 -8.68
N GLY A 288 -3.92 -19.19 -7.97
CA GLY A 288 -3.90 -19.06 -6.51
C GLY A 288 -2.90 -18.01 -6.01
N MET A 289 -2.55 -18.12 -4.74
CA MET A 289 -1.51 -17.26 -4.16
C MET A 289 -0.15 -17.59 -4.74
N ALA A 290 0.53 -16.61 -5.30
CA ALA A 290 1.86 -16.76 -5.90
C ALA A 290 2.83 -15.71 -5.34
N GLN A 291 4.11 -16.04 -5.33
CA GLN A 291 5.17 -15.07 -5.03
C GLN A 291 5.25 -14.03 -6.15
N ASN A 292 5.60 -12.78 -5.78
CA ASN A 292 5.74 -11.72 -6.78
C ASN A 292 6.75 -12.09 -7.90
N ALA A 293 7.87 -12.67 -7.53
CA ALA A 293 8.89 -13.13 -8.49
C ALA A 293 8.34 -14.10 -9.53
N ASP A 294 7.45 -15.02 -9.13
CA ASP A 294 6.82 -16.00 -10.02
C ASP A 294 5.84 -15.32 -10.98
N ILE A 295 5.07 -14.35 -10.50
CA ILE A 295 4.17 -13.54 -11.33
C ILE A 295 4.97 -12.75 -12.37
N MET A 296 6.07 -12.12 -11.96
CA MET A 296 6.95 -11.39 -12.88
C MET A 296 7.62 -12.32 -13.92
N ALA A 297 8.03 -13.53 -13.51
CA ALA A 297 8.55 -14.55 -14.41
C ALA A 297 7.50 -15.02 -15.42
N TRP A 298 6.25 -15.15 -14.97
CA TRP A 298 5.14 -15.52 -15.83
C TRP A 298 4.86 -14.44 -16.89
N TYR A 299 4.81 -13.14 -16.52
CA TYR A 299 4.62 -12.03 -17.46
C TYR A 299 5.73 -11.96 -18.55
N ARG A 300 6.95 -12.38 -18.23
CA ARG A 300 8.06 -12.42 -19.22
C ARG A 300 7.86 -13.44 -20.32
N THR A 301 7.08 -14.48 -20.10
CA THR A 301 6.96 -15.64 -21.00
C THR A 301 5.57 -15.84 -21.59
N HIS A 302 4.56 -15.18 -21.01
CA HIS A 302 3.17 -15.31 -21.46
C HIS A 302 2.66 -14.00 -22.03
N PRO A 303 2.14 -14.02 -23.28
CA PRO A 303 1.52 -12.83 -23.85
C PRO A 303 0.23 -12.49 -23.09
N VAL A 304 0.03 -11.19 -22.84
CA VAL A 304 -1.17 -10.64 -22.21
C VAL A 304 -1.64 -9.44 -23.02
N ASP A 305 -2.93 -9.41 -23.36
CA ASP A 305 -3.54 -8.28 -24.08
C ASP A 305 -3.94 -7.16 -23.13
N VAL A 306 -4.55 -7.51 -21.99
CA VAL A 306 -5.09 -6.52 -21.06
C VAL A 306 -5.05 -7.01 -19.60
N PHE A 307 -4.70 -6.10 -18.70
CA PHE A 307 -4.82 -6.28 -17.26
C PHE A 307 -6.12 -5.61 -16.76
N VAL A 308 -6.96 -6.35 -16.04
CA VAL A 308 -8.26 -5.86 -15.54
C VAL A 308 -8.23 -5.71 -14.02
N HIS A 309 -8.57 -4.50 -13.53
CA HIS A 309 -8.61 -4.16 -12.11
C HIS A 309 -9.90 -3.42 -11.73
N LEU A 310 -10.87 -4.13 -11.20
CA LEU A 310 -12.21 -3.58 -10.90
C LEU A 310 -12.43 -3.25 -9.42
N ALA A 311 -11.36 -3.09 -8.65
CA ALA A 311 -11.48 -2.77 -7.23
C ALA A 311 -12.35 -1.52 -6.99
N ARG A 312 -13.18 -1.54 -5.94
CA ARG A 312 -14.06 -0.43 -5.58
C ARG A 312 -13.32 0.72 -4.91
N LEU A 313 -12.25 0.39 -4.19
CA LEU A 313 -11.45 1.35 -3.44
C LEU A 313 -10.00 0.89 -3.35
N GLU A 314 -9.09 1.75 -3.79
CA GLU A 314 -7.65 1.62 -3.65
C GLU A 314 -7.08 2.86 -2.96
N GLY A 315 -6.23 2.65 -1.98
CA GLY A 315 -5.61 3.77 -1.27
C GLY A 315 -4.46 4.40 -2.02
N GLY A 316 -3.64 3.56 -2.64
CA GLY A 316 -2.58 3.94 -3.56
C GLY A 316 -2.87 3.45 -4.96
N VAL A 317 -1.91 3.59 -5.85
CA VAL A 317 -1.97 2.92 -7.15
C VAL A 317 -1.78 1.41 -6.92
N ALA A 318 -2.71 0.59 -7.42
CA ALA A 318 -2.61 -0.85 -7.30
C ALA A 318 -1.26 -1.33 -7.86
N VAL A 319 -0.42 -1.93 -7.01
CA VAL A 319 0.93 -2.38 -7.40
C VAL A 319 0.87 -3.38 -8.56
N ALA A 320 -0.09 -4.31 -8.53
CA ALA A 320 -0.29 -5.27 -9.62
C ALA A 320 -0.60 -4.61 -10.97
N ALA A 321 -1.32 -3.46 -10.99
CA ALA A 321 -1.55 -2.71 -12.20
C ALA A 321 -0.27 -1.99 -12.71
N GLN A 322 0.57 -1.48 -11.78
CA GLN A 322 1.88 -0.93 -12.13
C GLN A 322 2.80 -2.00 -12.71
N GLU A 323 2.80 -3.20 -12.11
CA GLU A 323 3.56 -4.37 -12.58
C GLU A 323 3.14 -4.75 -14.01
N ALA A 324 1.85 -4.88 -14.27
CA ALA A 324 1.35 -5.12 -15.63
C ALA A 324 1.79 -4.02 -16.61
N ALA A 325 1.65 -2.75 -16.24
CA ALA A 325 2.06 -1.61 -17.05
C ALA A 325 3.58 -1.60 -17.32
N SER A 326 4.41 -2.11 -16.39
CA SER A 326 5.86 -2.24 -16.58
C SER A 326 6.22 -3.16 -17.74
N PHE A 327 5.39 -4.16 -18.04
CA PHE A 327 5.51 -5.04 -19.21
C PHE A 327 4.84 -4.47 -20.48
N GLY A 328 4.35 -3.24 -20.43
CA GLY A 328 3.61 -2.63 -21.53
C GLY A 328 2.20 -3.19 -21.70
N ILE A 329 1.63 -3.83 -20.69
CA ILE A 329 0.28 -4.36 -20.74
C ILE A 329 -0.71 -3.24 -20.44
N PRO A 330 -1.66 -2.95 -21.36
CA PRO A 330 -2.72 -1.98 -21.13
C PRO A 330 -3.56 -2.34 -19.91
N VAL A 331 -3.94 -1.33 -19.13
CA VAL A 331 -4.73 -1.49 -17.91
C VAL A 331 -6.16 -1.00 -18.13
N VAL A 332 -7.13 -1.83 -17.78
CA VAL A 332 -8.54 -1.45 -17.65
C VAL A 332 -8.88 -1.46 -16.17
N ALA A 333 -9.22 -0.33 -15.62
CA ALA A 333 -9.46 -0.20 -14.20
C ALA A 333 -10.73 0.59 -13.87
N ALA A 334 -11.43 0.19 -12.80
CA ALA A 334 -12.46 1.04 -12.22
C ALA A 334 -11.83 2.24 -11.50
N ASP A 335 -12.52 3.37 -11.51
CA ASP A 335 -12.07 4.59 -10.84
C ASP A 335 -12.15 4.44 -9.31
N SER A 336 -11.09 3.94 -8.73
CA SER A 336 -10.99 3.57 -7.32
C SER A 336 -9.88 4.35 -6.59
N GLY A 337 -9.98 5.66 -6.62
CA GLY A 337 -9.05 6.53 -5.88
C GLY A 337 -7.65 6.57 -6.49
N GLY A 338 -6.66 5.97 -5.84
CA GLY A 338 -5.25 6.06 -6.25
C GLY A 338 -4.93 5.50 -7.64
N VAL A 339 -5.80 4.66 -8.22
CA VAL A 339 -5.63 4.12 -9.57
C VAL A 339 -5.56 5.23 -10.64
N ARG A 340 -6.25 6.35 -10.43
CA ARG A 340 -6.18 7.53 -11.32
C ARG A 340 -4.77 8.01 -11.59
N ASP A 341 -3.86 7.85 -10.64
CA ASP A 341 -2.47 8.28 -10.78
C ASP A 341 -1.72 7.51 -11.89
N LEU A 342 -2.12 6.27 -12.18
CA LEU A 342 -1.60 5.44 -13.26
C LEU A 342 -2.36 5.70 -14.57
N MET A 343 -3.64 6.04 -14.48
CA MET A 343 -4.57 6.11 -15.60
C MET A 343 -4.62 7.52 -16.21
N ASP A 344 -3.53 7.96 -16.84
CA ASP A 344 -3.41 9.28 -17.48
C ASP A 344 -3.79 9.29 -18.98
N GLY A 345 -4.49 8.26 -19.44
CA GLY A 345 -4.91 8.07 -20.83
C GLY A 345 -3.85 7.39 -21.72
N ARG A 346 -2.59 7.27 -21.24
CA ARG A 346 -1.51 6.57 -21.97
C ARG A 346 -1.35 5.10 -21.54
N THR A 347 -1.88 4.73 -20.38
CA THR A 347 -1.70 3.39 -19.78
C THR A 347 -2.89 2.47 -19.96
N GLY A 348 -4.02 2.98 -20.44
CA GLY A 348 -5.22 2.20 -20.63
C GLY A 348 -6.50 3.00 -20.46
N LEU A 349 -7.57 2.36 -20.01
CA LEU A 349 -8.90 2.95 -19.85
C LEU A 349 -9.38 2.94 -18.41
N LEU A 350 -9.80 4.10 -17.92
CA LEU A 350 -10.46 4.26 -16.63
C LEU A 350 -11.98 4.17 -16.82
N LEU A 351 -12.59 3.16 -16.21
CA LEU A 351 -14.04 2.97 -16.13
C LEU A 351 -14.65 3.84 -15.01
N PRO A 352 -15.98 4.06 -14.99
CA PRO A 352 -16.65 4.61 -13.81
C PRO A 352 -16.30 3.85 -12.53
N GLN A 353 -16.51 4.46 -11.36
CA GLN A 353 -16.22 3.83 -10.06
C GLN A 353 -17.00 2.53 -9.86
N ASP A 354 -18.25 2.50 -10.27
CA ASP A 354 -19.12 1.34 -10.21
C ASP A 354 -19.58 0.93 -11.64
N PRO A 355 -18.66 0.32 -12.44
CA PRO A 355 -19.00 -0.10 -13.79
C PRO A 355 -19.95 -1.32 -13.73
N THR A 356 -20.81 -1.43 -14.72
CA THR A 356 -21.64 -2.63 -14.91
C THR A 356 -20.85 -3.76 -15.59
N ALA A 357 -21.29 -4.99 -15.39
CA ALA A 357 -20.71 -6.14 -16.09
C ALA A 357 -20.80 -6.00 -17.62
N GLY A 358 -21.91 -5.42 -18.12
CA GLY A 358 -22.09 -5.16 -19.56
C GLY A 358 -21.11 -4.14 -20.13
N GLU A 359 -20.78 -3.07 -19.41
CA GLU A 359 -19.76 -2.10 -19.84
C GLU A 359 -18.36 -2.74 -19.92
N VAL A 360 -18.02 -3.57 -18.95
CA VAL A 360 -16.74 -4.31 -18.96
C VAL A 360 -16.73 -5.31 -20.11
N ALA A 361 -17.82 -6.07 -20.33
CA ALA A 361 -17.93 -7.03 -21.43
C ALA A 361 -17.81 -6.37 -22.80
N ALA A 362 -18.53 -5.27 -23.02
CA ALA A 362 -18.48 -4.52 -24.28
C ALA A 362 -17.06 -3.98 -24.58
N LEU A 363 -16.34 -3.54 -23.54
CA LEU A 363 -14.96 -3.12 -23.68
C LEU A 363 -14.05 -4.29 -24.09
N LEU A 364 -14.19 -5.46 -23.44
CA LEU A 364 -13.39 -6.65 -23.76
C LEU A 364 -13.70 -7.14 -25.20
N ASP A 365 -14.95 -7.16 -25.61
CA ASP A 365 -15.36 -7.52 -26.99
C ASP A 365 -14.75 -6.58 -28.04
N GLY A 366 -14.67 -5.28 -27.74
CA GLY A 366 -14.08 -4.29 -28.63
C GLY A 366 -12.57 -4.09 -28.50
N PHE A 367 -11.91 -4.75 -27.56
CA PHE A 367 -10.52 -4.43 -27.19
C PHE A 367 -9.55 -4.53 -28.36
N ARG A 368 -9.60 -5.62 -29.14
CA ARG A 368 -8.66 -5.86 -30.25
C ARG A 368 -8.88 -4.95 -31.45
N ALA A 369 -10.09 -4.47 -31.64
CA ALA A 369 -10.41 -3.48 -32.66
C ALA A 369 -10.06 -2.04 -32.25
N GLY A 370 -9.80 -1.86 -30.97
CA GLY A 370 -9.49 -0.56 -30.37
C GLY A 370 -8.00 -0.19 -30.41
N PRO A 371 -7.66 1.07 -30.11
CA PRO A 371 -6.29 1.58 -30.21
C PRO A 371 -5.33 0.95 -29.18
N MET A 372 -5.86 0.36 -28.11
CA MET A 372 -5.04 -0.20 -27.02
C MET A 372 -4.37 -1.54 -27.34
N SER A 373 -4.77 -2.21 -28.44
CA SER A 373 -4.24 -3.53 -28.79
C SER A 373 -2.91 -3.49 -29.53
N GLY A 374 -2.48 -2.31 -30.03
CA GLY A 374 -1.30 -2.16 -30.88
C GLY A 374 0.01 -2.12 -30.09
N ALA A 375 1.11 -2.49 -30.75
CA ALA A 375 2.46 -2.44 -30.20
C ALA A 375 2.87 -1.03 -29.76
N ASP A 376 2.49 -0.01 -30.51
CA ASP A 376 2.81 1.40 -30.18
C ASP A 376 2.12 1.84 -28.87
N PHE A 377 0.87 1.42 -28.66
CA PHE A 377 0.18 1.70 -27.40
C PHE A 377 0.88 1.03 -26.22
N ARG A 378 1.29 -0.24 -26.37
CA ARG A 378 2.04 -0.97 -25.35
C ARG A 378 3.39 -0.31 -25.02
N ALA A 379 4.09 0.20 -26.03
CA ALA A 379 5.31 0.99 -25.83
C ALA A 379 5.01 2.29 -25.06
N GLY A 380 3.89 2.95 -25.36
CA GLY A 380 3.39 4.12 -24.65
C GLY A 380 3.03 3.82 -23.18
N VAL A 381 2.35 2.70 -22.92
CA VAL A 381 2.03 2.21 -21.55
C VAL A 381 3.31 2.10 -20.73
N ARG A 382 4.31 1.40 -21.27
CA ARG A 382 5.59 1.21 -20.60
C ARG A 382 6.33 2.54 -20.38
N ALA A 383 6.33 3.44 -21.35
CA ALA A 383 6.96 4.76 -21.19
C ALA A 383 6.30 5.58 -20.08
N ALA A 384 4.97 5.62 -20.04
CA ALA A 384 4.21 6.31 -18.99
C ALA A 384 4.47 5.70 -17.60
N TRP A 385 4.52 4.36 -17.50
CA TRP A 385 4.91 3.68 -16.28
C TRP A 385 6.34 4.07 -15.85
N ALA A 386 7.32 4.05 -16.76
CA ALA A 386 8.71 4.38 -16.44
C ALA A 386 8.89 5.83 -15.96
N GLU A 387 8.08 6.77 -16.46
CA GLU A 387 8.08 8.16 -15.99
C GLU A 387 7.61 8.31 -14.55
N GLY A 388 6.54 7.58 -14.18
CA GLY A 388 5.79 7.79 -12.93
C GLY A 388 6.00 6.75 -11.85
N PHE A 389 6.41 5.52 -12.21
CA PHE A 389 6.31 4.34 -11.33
C PHE A 389 7.52 3.40 -11.38
N GLU A 390 8.57 3.70 -12.13
CA GLU A 390 9.81 2.92 -12.10
C GLU A 390 10.46 3.08 -10.71
N ALA A 391 10.73 1.95 -10.03
CA ALA A 391 11.10 1.89 -8.62
C ALA A 391 12.32 2.74 -8.28
N ARG A 392 13.42 2.61 -9.03
CA ARG A 392 14.64 3.36 -8.72
C ARG A 392 14.40 4.86 -8.80
N ARG A 393 13.72 5.34 -9.85
CA ARG A 393 13.38 6.76 -10.04
C ARG A 393 12.50 7.29 -8.93
N VAL A 394 11.43 6.54 -8.57
CA VAL A 394 10.44 6.96 -7.58
C VAL A 394 11.06 6.98 -6.19
N PHE A 395 11.79 5.94 -5.81
CA PHE A 395 12.37 5.85 -4.47
C PHE A 395 13.61 6.72 -4.28
N HIS A 396 14.42 6.98 -5.33
CA HIS A 396 15.48 7.98 -5.23
C HIS A 396 14.90 9.38 -4.94
N ARG A 397 13.85 9.79 -5.67
CA ARG A 397 13.14 11.07 -5.39
C ARG A 397 12.57 11.13 -3.97
N PHE A 398 12.04 10.02 -3.50
CA PHE A 398 11.53 9.93 -2.13
C PHE A 398 12.65 10.09 -1.11
N VAL A 399 13.76 9.38 -1.29
CA VAL A 399 14.92 9.48 -0.37
C VAL A 399 15.52 10.88 -0.40
N ASP A 400 15.67 11.51 -1.59
CA ASP A 400 16.14 12.89 -1.68
C ASP A 400 15.26 13.84 -0.86
N ARG A 401 13.94 13.65 -0.92
CA ARG A 401 12.99 14.45 -0.13
C ARG A 401 13.16 14.24 1.38
N ILE A 402 13.15 13.00 1.86
CA ILE A 402 13.28 12.74 3.32
C ILE A 402 14.64 13.18 3.86
N LEU A 403 15.69 13.16 3.04
CA LEU A 403 17.00 13.70 3.43
C LEU A 403 16.97 15.23 3.50
N ALA A 404 16.36 15.92 2.51
CA ALA A 404 16.19 17.36 2.53
C ALA A 404 15.31 17.81 3.71
N ASP A 405 14.19 17.13 3.96
CA ASP A 405 13.31 17.41 5.11
C ASP A 405 14.03 17.19 6.46
N ALA A 406 14.97 16.22 6.52
CA ALA A 406 15.78 15.99 7.70
C ALA A 406 16.90 17.04 7.90
N GLU A 407 17.24 17.82 6.89
CA GLU A 407 18.25 18.89 6.93
C GLU A 407 17.67 20.28 7.20
N GLN A 408 16.42 20.51 6.82
CA GLN A 408 15.71 21.78 7.11
C GLN A 408 15.42 21.88 8.61
N ARG A 409 16.12 22.80 9.28
CA ARG A 409 16.03 23.06 10.72
C ARG A 409 15.44 24.43 10.99
#